data_c82d5bcb8024a7a230072d1c939efcd3
#
_entry.id   c82d5bcb8024a7a230072d1c939efcd3
#
_cell.length_a   1.000
_cell.length_b   1.000
_cell.length_c   1.000
_cell.angle_alpha   90.00
_cell.angle_beta   90.00
_cell.angle_gamma   90.00
#
_symmetry.space_group_name_H-M   'P 1'
#
loop_
_entity.id
_entity.type
_entity.pdbx_description
1 polymer ?
#
loop_
_entity_poly.entity_id
_entity_poly.type
_entity_poly.pdbx_seq_one_letter_code
_entity_poly.pdbx_strand_id
1 'polypeptide(L)'
;MNRTLRLELALISLMCLVPVAQAADPVTISSLQAYPEAYKMKVVQVTGMVSGYQMQHFIGSNSKLEKCIQNFLIDDGSGMIEASYAALCKMGPVMLKDGDQVTVEGHFLGTLDVRLVTKR
;
A
#
# COMPACT_ATOMS: atom_id res chain seq x y z
N MET A 1 -28.88 -28.52 -29.72
CA MET A 1 -28.24 -28.83 -28.45
C MET A 1 -26.82 -28.28 -28.37
N ASN A 2 -26.00 -28.54 -29.36
CA ASN A 2 -24.60 -28.07 -29.33
C ASN A 2 -24.45 -26.55 -29.48
N ARG A 3 -25.49 -25.87 -29.95
CA ARG A 3 -25.47 -24.43 -30.15
C ARG A 3 -25.56 -23.65 -28.87
N THR A 4 -26.28 -24.15 -27.89
CA THR A 4 -26.41 -23.52 -26.57
C THR A 4 -25.08 -23.54 -25.78
N LEU A 5 -24.37 -24.63 -25.86
CA LEU A 5 -23.05 -24.79 -25.24
C LEU A 5 -22.00 -23.81 -25.80
N ARG A 6 -22.07 -23.56 -27.11
CA ARG A 6 -21.14 -22.62 -27.75
C ARG A 6 -21.38 -21.17 -27.33
N LEU A 7 -22.63 -20.81 -27.15
CA LEU A 7 -22.99 -19.47 -26.67
C LEU A 7 -22.54 -19.23 -25.26
N GLU A 8 -22.64 -20.22 -24.39
CA GLU A 8 -22.18 -20.12 -23.02
C GLU A 8 -20.67 -19.96 -22.92
N LEU A 9 -19.94 -20.70 -23.73
CA LEU A 9 -18.50 -20.59 -23.82
C LEU A 9 -18.03 -19.21 -24.29
N ALA A 10 -18.77 -18.62 -25.24
CA ALA A 10 -18.44 -17.28 -25.71
C ALA A 10 -18.66 -16.21 -24.65
N LEU A 11 -19.71 -16.36 -23.83
CA LEU A 11 -19.97 -15.45 -22.70
C LEU A 11 -18.90 -15.53 -21.64
N ILE A 12 -18.42 -16.72 -21.31
CA ILE A 12 -17.35 -16.94 -20.35
C ILE A 12 -16.05 -16.30 -20.84
N SER A 13 -15.77 -16.43 -22.14
CA SER A 13 -14.59 -15.77 -22.74
C SER A 13 -14.64 -14.27 -22.63
N LEU A 14 -15.80 -13.66 -22.80
CA LEU A 14 -15.98 -12.22 -22.66
C LEU A 14 -15.73 -11.74 -21.23
N MET A 15 -16.14 -12.51 -20.24
CA MET A 15 -15.88 -12.16 -18.84
C MET A 15 -14.40 -12.19 -18.49
N CYS A 16 -13.62 -13.06 -19.11
CA CYS A 16 -12.18 -13.14 -18.90
C CYS A 16 -11.42 -11.94 -19.48
N LEU A 17 -12.04 -11.15 -20.35
CA LEU A 17 -11.43 -9.98 -20.97
C LEU A 17 -11.65 -8.69 -20.17
N VAL A 18 -12.45 -8.72 -19.12
CA VAL A 18 -12.64 -7.56 -18.24
C VAL A 18 -11.34 -7.28 -17.51
N PRO A 19 -10.74 -6.08 -17.69
CA PRO A 19 -9.51 -5.75 -16.98
C PRO A 19 -9.77 -5.70 -15.48
N VAL A 20 -9.05 -6.53 -14.75
CA VAL A 20 -9.06 -6.50 -13.29
C VAL A 20 -8.07 -5.44 -12.84
N ALA A 21 -8.52 -4.48 -12.03
CA ALA A 21 -7.63 -3.50 -11.43
C ALA A 21 -6.54 -4.25 -10.64
N GLN A 22 -5.29 -3.88 -10.88
CA GLN A 22 -4.18 -4.49 -10.16
C GLN A 22 -4.23 -4.06 -8.70
N ALA A 23 -4.57 -4.99 -7.82
CA ALA A 23 -4.46 -4.78 -6.38
C ALA A 23 -3.01 -5.05 -5.96
N ALA A 24 -2.56 -4.35 -4.91
CA ALA A 24 -1.27 -4.63 -4.32
C ALA A 24 -1.25 -6.03 -3.72
N ASP A 25 -0.14 -6.75 -3.90
CA ASP A 25 0.01 -8.10 -3.36
C ASP A 25 0.19 -8.06 -1.84
N PRO A 26 -0.63 -8.80 -1.06
CA PRO A 26 -0.38 -8.96 0.36
C PRO A 26 0.92 -9.71 0.59
N VAL A 27 1.80 -9.15 1.43
CA VAL A 27 3.09 -9.75 1.75
C VAL A 27 3.36 -9.63 3.24
N THR A 28 4.25 -10.49 3.75
CA THR A 28 4.76 -10.36 5.10
C THR A 28 6.04 -9.52 5.09
N ILE A 29 6.29 -8.82 6.18
CA ILE A 29 7.51 -8.02 6.32
C ILE A 29 8.74 -8.92 6.27
N SER A 30 8.68 -10.11 6.87
CA SER A 30 9.78 -11.07 6.81
C SER A 30 10.11 -11.47 5.36
N SER A 31 9.12 -11.61 4.50
CA SER A 31 9.34 -11.92 3.08
C SER A 31 10.04 -10.78 2.36
N LEU A 32 9.63 -9.53 2.63
CA LEU A 32 10.28 -8.35 2.05
C LEU A 32 11.76 -8.27 2.45
N GLN A 33 12.05 -8.60 3.70
CA GLN A 33 13.42 -8.53 4.24
C GLN A 33 14.29 -9.70 3.78
N ALA A 34 13.69 -10.88 3.60
CA ALA A 34 14.41 -12.06 3.13
C ALA A 34 14.69 -12.04 1.63
N TYR A 35 13.76 -11.49 0.85
CA TYR A 35 13.83 -11.49 -0.61
C TYR A 35 13.63 -10.09 -1.19
N PRO A 36 14.46 -9.12 -0.81
CA PRO A 36 14.22 -7.71 -1.19
C PRO A 36 14.21 -7.50 -2.69
N GLU A 37 15.04 -8.22 -3.44
CA GLU A 37 15.11 -8.06 -4.89
C GLU A 37 13.85 -8.55 -5.60
N ALA A 38 13.11 -9.48 -5.00
CA ALA A 38 11.85 -9.97 -5.58
C ALA A 38 10.74 -8.93 -5.50
N TYR A 39 10.81 -8.00 -4.53
CA TYR A 39 9.75 -7.03 -4.26
C TYR A 39 10.15 -5.60 -4.57
N LYS A 40 11.41 -5.36 -4.89
CA LYS A 40 11.93 -4.01 -5.12
C LYS A 40 11.14 -3.31 -6.23
N MET A 41 10.72 -2.08 -5.97
CA MET A 41 9.92 -1.25 -6.87
C MET A 41 8.49 -1.77 -7.12
N LYS A 42 8.10 -2.86 -6.49
CA LYS A 42 6.74 -3.37 -6.61
C LYS A 42 5.82 -2.71 -5.58
N VAL A 43 4.55 -2.64 -5.91
CA VAL A 43 3.51 -2.21 -4.97
C VAL A 43 3.12 -3.41 -4.13
N VAL A 44 3.26 -3.28 -2.82
CA VAL A 44 2.95 -4.34 -1.86
C VAL A 44 1.94 -3.85 -0.84
N GLN A 45 1.25 -4.79 -0.20
CA GLN A 45 0.31 -4.52 0.87
C GLN A 45 0.80 -5.16 2.15
N VAL A 46 0.88 -4.38 3.22
CA VAL A 46 1.33 -4.85 4.53
C VAL A 46 0.28 -4.45 5.56
N THR A 47 -0.06 -5.39 6.44
CA THR A 47 -0.99 -5.15 7.55
C THR A 47 -0.26 -5.33 8.87
N GLY A 48 -0.35 -4.36 9.75
CA GLY A 48 0.33 -4.46 11.04
C GLY A 48 0.04 -3.28 11.95
N MET A 49 0.80 -3.21 13.03
CA MET A 49 0.64 -2.19 14.06
C MET A 49 1.69 -1.10 13.92
N VAL A 50 1.23 0.14 14.04
CA VAL A 50 2.08 1.34 14.00
C VAL A 50 2.79 1.53 15.31
N SER A 51 4.09 1.85 15.24
CA SER A 51 4.91 2.28 16.38
C SER A 51 5.94 3.30 15.92
N GLY A 52 6.58 3.98 16.88
CA GLY A 52 7.62 4.96 16.58
C GLY A 52 7.15 6.09 15.68
N TYR A 53 5.90 6.49 15.82
CA TYR A 53 5.27 7.49 14.96
C TYR A 53 5.89 8.88 15.15
N GLN A 54 6.24 9.52 14.03
CA GLN A 54 6.71 10.91 13.99
C GLN A 54 6.11 11.61 12.78
N MET A 55 5.77 12.88 12.95
CA MET A 55 5.26 13.68 11.86
C MET A 55 6.16 14.88 11.60
N GLN A 56 6.37 15.16 10.31
CA GLN A 56 7.14 16.30 9.86
C GLN A 56 6.26 17.17 8.95
N HIS A 57 6.39 18.47 9.09
CA HIS A 57 5.73 19.44 8.23
C HIS A 57 6.77 20.16 7.38
N PHE A 58 6.53 20.22 6.09
CA PHE A 58 7.36 20.98 5.18
C PHE A 58 6.51 21.98 4.40
N ILE A 59 7.00 23.19 4.28
CA ILE A 59 6.36 24.23 3.45
C ILE A 59 7.29 24.47 2.26
N GLY A 60 6.75 24.26 1.05
CA GLY A 60 7.48 24.50 -0.17
C GLY A 60 7.83 25.99 -0.32
N SER A 61 9.09 26.31 -0.62
CA SER A 61 9.55 27.69 -0.70
C SER A 61 8.89 28.46 -1.86
N ASN A 62 8.56 27.79 -2.96
CA ASN A 62 7.98 28.42 -4.14
C ASN A 62 6.47 28.24 -4.22
N SER A 63 5.96 27.08 -3.80
CA SER A 63 4.54 26.74 -3.93
C SER A 63 3.72 27.12 -2.71
N LYS A 64 4.35 27.33 -1.57
CA LYS A 64 3.70 27.57 -0.26
C LYS A 64 2.75 26.44 0.14
N LEU A 65 2.85 25.26 -0.48
CA LEU A 65 2.05 24.11 -0.12
C LEU A 65 2.68 23.42 1.08
N GLU A 66 1.83 23.11 2.06
CA GLU A 66 2.26 22.39 3.25
C GLU A 66 2.16 20.90 3.02
N LYS A 67 3.27 20.19 3.21
CA LYS A 67 3.35 18.74 3.10
C LYS A 67 3.47 18.12 4.48
N CYS A 68 2.63 17.14 4.76
CA CYS A 68 2.65 16.34 5.96
C CYS A 68 3.30 15.00 5.65
N ILE A 69 4.38 14.66 6.35
CA ILE A 69 5.04 13.37 6.19
C ILE A 69 4.96 12.64 7.52
N GLN A 70 4.32 11.47 7.50
CA GLN A 70 4.21 10.60 8.65
C GLN A 70 5.21 9.47 8.51
N ASN A 71 6.14 9.37 9.43
CA ASN A 71 7.15 8.32 9.49
C ASN A 71 6.84 7.40 10.65
N PHE A 72 6.90 6.09 10.44
CA PHE A 72 6.54 5.12 11.47
C PHE A 72 7.13 3.76 11.15
N LEU A 73 7.06 2.88 12.12
CA LEU A 73 7.38 1.47 11.96
C LEU A 73 6.08 0.69 11.88
N ILE A 74 6.06 -0.37 11.06
CA ILE A 74 4.96 -1.33 11.01
C ILE A 74 5.50 -2.67 11.48
N ASP A 75 4.78 -3.30 12.39
CA ASP A 75 5.06 -4.63 12.90
C ASP A 75 3.88 -5.54 12.55
N ASP A 76 4.11 -6.54 11.72
CA ASP A 76 3.07 -7.50 11.31
C ASP A 76 3.18 -8.84 12.06
N GLY A 77 4.04 -8.91 13.07
CA GLY A 77 4.32 -10.13 13.80
C GLY A 77 5.46 -10.96 13.20
N SER A 78 5.76 -10.77 11.92
CA SER A 78 6.88 -11.47 11.26
C SER A 78 8.16 -10.63 11.24
N GLY A 79 8.03 -9.34 11.43
CA GLY A 79 9.13 -8.39 11.41
C GLY A 79 8.63 -6.97 11.52
N MET A 80 9.56 -6.01 11.46
CA MET A 80 9.26 -4.58 11.48
C MET A 80 9.92 -3.91 10.28
N ILE A 81 9.25 -2.92 9.72
CA ILE A 81 9.77 -2.14 8.59
C ILE A 81 9.44 -0.67 8.77
N GLU A 82 10.35 0.19 8.32
CA GLU A 82 10.10 1.62 8.30
C GLU A 82 9.18 1.97 7.12
N ALA A 83 8.27 2.90 7.38
CA ALA A 83 7.32 3.39 6.41
C ALA A 83 7.25 4.90 6.44
N SER A 84 7.00 5.49 5.29
CA SER A 84 6.82 6.93 5.13
C SER A 84 5.58 7.20 4.30
N TYR A 85 4.69 8.02 4.82
CA TYR A 85 3.43 8.39 4.15
C TYR A 85 3.37 9.90 4.03
N ALA A 86 3.57 10.39 2.81
CA ALA A 86 3.60 11.81 2.51
C ALA A 86 2.33 12.23 1.78
N ALA A 87 1.74 13.33 2.22
CA ALA A 87 0.55 13.91 1.57
C ALA A 87 0.50 15.41 1.83
N LEU A 88 -0.25 16.12 1.00
CA LEU A 88 -0.55 17.53 1.28
C LEU A 88 -1.44 17.59 2.53
N CYS A 89 -1.07 18.44 3.49
CA CYS A 89 -1.77 18.52 4.77
C CYS A 89 -3.25 18.83 4.59
N LYS A 90 -3.57 19.74 3.66
CA LYS A 90 -4.95 20.16 3.39
C LYS A 90 -5.81 19.09 2.71
N MET A 91 -5.20 18.05 2.15
CA MET A 91 -5.94 16.95 1.53
C MET A 91 -6.57 16.00 2.57
N GLY A 92 -6.32 16.22 3.85
CA GLY A 92 -6.90 15.42 4.93
C GLY A 92 -6.39 13.99 4.94
N PRO A 93 -5.06 13.77 4.98
CA PRO A 93 -4.53 12.41 5.02
C PRO A 93 -4.99 11.67 6.27
N VAL A 94 -5.03 10.34 6.19
CA VAL A 94 -5.32 9.51 7.36
C VAL A 94 -4.21 9.74 8.39
N MET A 95 -4.59 10.23 9.57
CA MET A 95 -3.62 10.51 10.64
C MET A 95 -3.44 9.27 11.50
N LEU A 96 -2.19 8.89 11.70
CA LEU A 96 -1.82 7.69 12.43
C LEU A 96 -1.29 8.04 13.82
N LYS A 97 -1.24 7.04 14.68
CA LYS A 97 -0.63 7.12 16.00
C LYS A 97 -0.12 5.74 16.41
N ASP A 98 0.74 5.69 17.40
CA ASP A 98 1.23 4.43 17.94
C ASP A 98 0.07 3.56 18.41
N GLY A 99 0.13 2.29 18.06
CA GLY A 99 -0.90 1.32 18.41
C GLY A 99 -1.98 1.14 17.37
N ASP A 100 -2.06 2.00 16.36
CA ASP A 100 -3.04 1.84 15.28
C ASP A 100 -2.77 0.56 14.50
N GLN A 101 -3.83 -0.19 14.21
CA GLN A 101 -3.80 -1.31 13.27
C GLN A 101 -4.12 -0.77 11.89
N VAL A 102 -3.24 -1.02 10.94
CA VAL A 102 -3.36 -0.45 9.60
C VAL A 102 -3.08 -1.49 8.53
N THR A 103 -3.66 -1.25 7.37
CA THR A 103 -3.23 -1.87 6.12
C THR A 103 -2.68 -0.76 5.24
N VAL A 104 -1.45 -0.91 4.79
CA VAL A 104 -0.78 0.06 3.94
C VAL A 104 -0.45 -0.54 2.60
N GLU A 105 -0.54 0.26 1.56
CA GLU A 105 -0.06 -0.09 0.23
C GLU A 105 0.99 0.92 -0.19
N GLY A 106 2.06 0.43 -0.79
CA GLY A 106 3.13 1.30 -1.23
C GLY A 106 4.22 0.56 -1.96
N HIS A 107 5.21 1.32 -2.40
CA HIS A 107 6.37 0.78 -3.09
C HIS A 107 7.42 0.34 -2.07
N PHE A 108 8.00 -0.82 -2.30
CA PHE A 108 9.10 -1.31 -1.47
C PHE A 108 10.43 -0.85 -2.07
N LEU A 109 11.18 -0.07 -1.28
CA LEU A 109 12.48 0.48 -1.65
C LEU A 109 13.51 0.21 -0.55
N GLY A 110 13.37 -0.91 0.18
CA GLY A 110 14.09 -1.16 1.43
C GLY A 110 13.31 -0.67 2.64
N THR A 111 12.61 0.44 2.48
CA THR A 111 11.54 0.92 3.35
C THR A 111 10.25 0.97 2.53
N LEU A 112 9.11 1.25 3.15
CA LEU A 112 7.84 1.38 2.43
C LEU A 112 7.56 2.86 2.13
N ASP A 113 7.44 3.18 0.85
CA ASP A 113 6.90 4.46 0.40
C ASP A 113 5.40 4.30 0.25
N VAL A 114 4.66 4.68 1.30
CA VAL A 114 3.24 4.40 1.44
C VAL A 114 2.42 5.35 0.58
N ARG A 115 1.47 4.80 -0.16
CA ARG A 115 0.56 5.56 -1.01
C ARG A 115 -0.87 5.52 -0.51
N LEU A 116 -1.26 4.46 0.16
CA LEU A 116 -2.62 4.29 0.67
C LEU A 116 -2.56 3.68 2.05
N VAL A 117 -3.34 4.25 2.97
CA VAL A 117 -3.45 3.78 4.35
C VAL A 117 -4.91 3.55 4.68
N THR A 118 -5.22 2.41 5.27
CA THR A 118 -6.54 2.11 5.81
C THR A 118 -6.39 1.69 7.26
N LYS A 119 -7.07 2.39 8.18
CA LYS A 119 -7.13 1.97 9.59
C LYS A 119 -8.11 0.81 9.73
N ARG A 120 -7.76 -0.09 10.58
CA ARG A 120 -8.59 -1.26 10.89
C ARG A 120 -9.30 -1.12 12.23
#